data_9117b5c833a07ef9df3c97bddadef577
#
_entry.id   9117b5c833a07ef9df3c97bddadef577
#
_cell.length_a   1.000
_cell.length_b   1.000
_cell.length_c   1.000
_cell.angle_alpha   90.00
_cell.angle_beta   90.00
_cell.angle_gamma   90.00
#
_symmetry.space_group_name_H-M   'P 1'
#
loop_
_entity.id
_entity.type
_entity.pdbx_description
1 polymer ?
#
loop_
_entity_poly.entity_id
_entity_poly.type
_entity_poly.pdbx_seq_one_letter_code
_entity_poly.pdbx_strand_id
1 'polypeptide(L)'
;MKRLPPWAVGLIGIVAIVGVWWIAALISAPAGGKYAPIPTPPQVLTSIVGDGFAFFWKAFSVTLTEAGIGFFWGNLIALVLSAFVLVVPKAEGVLSQIAVITYCVPIVSVGSIVIIILGGSKTPGAPSATAIFLAALSVFFTTVVGTLLGLKAADRASLDDVTVYGGSKFTQLRKVRVIAALPNILSALQIAVPAAFLGAILGEYFGKIETGVGPILVAAQVTLNSPRVWGLFLLCALVSIIGYTIVGLIGRLVAPWSTGRAN
;
A
#
# COMPACT_ATOMS: atom_id res chain seq x y z
N MET A 1 -21.13 -34.95 2.86
CA MET A 1 -21.43 -33.59 3.31
C MET A 1 -21.30 -32.66 2.11
N LYS A 2 -22.37 -32.00 1.67
CA LYS A 2 -22.30 -31.01 0.57
C LYS A 2 -21.45 -29.83 1.02
N ARG A 3 -20.32 -29.59 0.33
CA ARG A 3 -19.47 -28.41 0.60
C ARG A 3 -20.27 -27.16 0.27
N LEU A 4 -20.35 -26.23 1.21
CA LEU A 4 -20.97 -24.92 0.97
C LEU A 4 -20.28 -24.24 -0.23
N PRO A 5 -21.02 -23.54 -1.08
CA PRO A 5 -20.43 -22.80 -2.19
C PRO A 5 -19.48 -21.71 -1.67
N PRO A 6 -18.38 -21.39 -2.37
CA PRO A 6 -17.35 -20.44 -1.88
C PRO A 6 -17.89 -19.07 -1.47
N TRP A 7 -18.92 -18.57 -2.16
CA TRP A 7 -19.58 -17.32 -1.81
C TRP A 7 -20.31 -17.36 -0.47
N ALA A 8 -20.92 -18.52 -0.11
CA ALA A 8 -21.60 -18.67 1.16
C ALA A 8 -20.62 -18.73 2.34
N VAL A 9 -19.45 -19.36 2.14
CA VAL A 9 -18.36 -19.34 3.13
C VAL A 9 -17.85 -17.93 3.36
N GLY A 10 -17.68 -17.13 2.29
CA GLY A 10 -17.31 -15.73 2.37
C GLY A 10 -18.35 -14.87 3.13
N LEU A 11 -19.62 -15.07 2.84
CA LEU A 11 -20.71 -14.36 3.51
C LEU A 11 -20.76 -14.68 5.02
N ILE A 12 -20.65 -15.96 5.38
CA ILE A 12 -20.59 -16.39 6.78
C ILE A 12 -19.40 -15.74 7.49
N GLY A 13 -18.23 -15.67 6.82
CA GLY A 13 -17.05 -15.02 7.38
C GLY A 13 -17.29 -13.53 7.67
N ILE A 14 -17.90 -12.81 6.74
CA ILE A 14 -18.22 -11.38 6.92
C ILE A 14 -19.22 -11.20 8.07
N VAL A 15 -20.30 -12.00 8.11
CA VAL A 15 -21.31 -11.93 9.18
C VAL A 15 -20.68 -12.24 10.54
N ALA A 16 -19.78 -13.25 10.59
CA ALA A 16 -19.07 -13.58 11.82
C ALA A 16 -18.18 -12.44 12.31
N ILE A 17 -17.42 -11.79 11.42
CA ILE A 17 -16.57 -10.63 11.77
C ILE A 17 -17.41 -9.48 12.30
N VAL A 18 -18.49 -9.12 11.61
CA VAL A 18 -19.40 -8.05 12.04
C VAL A 18 -20.09 -8.40 13.37
N GLY A 19 -20.46 -9.65 13.56
CA GLY A 19 -21.02 -10.15 14.81
C GLY A 19 -20.06 -10.05 16.00
N VAL A 20 -18.80 -10.47 15.79
CA VAL A 20 -17.73 -10.32 16.80
C VAL A 20 -17.48 -8.83 17.12
N TRP A 21 -17.43 -7.98 16.11
CA TRP A 21 -17.31 -6.54 16.33
C TRP A 21 -18.48 -5.99 17.15
N TRP A 22 -19.73 -6.40 16.82
CA TRP A 22 -20.91 -5.92 17.53
C TRP A 22 -20.90 -6.37 19.00
N ILE A 23 -20.55 -7.63 19.27
CA ILE A 23 -20.41 -8.16 20.62
C ILE A 23 -19.33 -7.40 21.38
N ALA A 24 -18.17 -7.16 20.77
CA ALA A 24 -17.09 -6.39 21.38
C ALA A 24 -17.53 -4.96 21.71
N ALA A 25 -18.31 -4.32 20.84
CA ALA A 25 -18.87 -2.99 21.07
C ALA A 25 -19.84 -2.97 22.29
N LEU A 26 -20.69 -3.98 22.42
CA LEU A 26 -21.61 -4.09 23.56
C LEU A 26 -20.88 -4.34 24.88
N ILE A 27 -19.84 -5.17 24.88
CA ILE A 27 -19.04 -5.47 26.09
C ILE A 27 -18.19 -4.25 26.49
N SER A 28 -17.67 -3.48 25.53
CA SER A 28 -16.83 -2.32 25.78
C SER A 28 -17.62 -1.04 26.12
N ALA A 29 -18.95 -1.09 26.05
CA ALA A 29 -19.80 0.03 26.42
C ALA A 29 -19.66 0.34 27.92
N PRO A 30 -19.17 1.53 28.31
CA PRO A 30 -18.97 1.83 29.74
C PRO A 30 -20.33 1.97 30.43
N ALA A 31 -20.47 1.35 31.59
CA ALA A 31 -21.61 1.57 32.47
C ALA A 31 -21.63 3.04 32.94
N GLY A 32 -22.30 3.91 32.17
CA GLY A 32 -22.42 5.36 32.46
C GLY A 32 -21.39 6.29 31.86
N GLY A 33 -20.47 5.82 30.96
CA GLY A 33 -19.47 6.64 30.31
C GLY A 33 -19.94 7.25 28.98
N LYS A 34 -19.52 8.50 28.72
CA LYS A 34 -19.81 9.24 27.47
C LYS A 34 -19.12 8.67 26.22
N TYR A 35 -18.07 7.86 26.37
CA TYR A 35 -17.21 7.45 25.25
C TYR A 35 -17.02 5.92 25.25
N ALA A 36 -17.64 5.23 24.31
CA ALA A 36 -17.35 3.84 24.03
C ALA A 36 -16.08 3.73 23.14
N PRO A 37 -15.02 3.02 23.55
CA PRO A 37 -13.81 2.87 22.74
C PRO A 37 -14.07 2.10 21.44
N ILE A 38 -15.03 1.15 21.46
CA ILE A 38 -15.48 0.39 20.29
C ILE A 38 -16.94 0.80 19.99
N PRO A 39 -17.20 1.57 18.91
CA PRO A 39 -18.54 1.94 18.52
C PRO A 39 -19.24 0.75 17.84
N THR A 40 -20.57 0.73 17.91
CA THR A 40 -21.35 -0.23 17.14
C THR A 40 -21.34 0.07 15.64
N PRO A 41 -21.50 -0.93 14.75
CA PRO A 41 -21.54 -0.71 13.31
C PRO A 41 -22.54 0.38 12.87
N PRO A 42 -23.77 0.48 13.40
CA PRO A 42 -24.68 1.58 13.07
C PRO A 42 -24.15 2.97 13.45
N GLN A 43 -23.47 3.10 14.61
CA GLN A 43 -22.89 4.37 15.04
C GLN A 43 -21.79 4.84 14.08
N VAL A 44 -20.99 3.91 13.56
CA VAL A 44 -19.97 4.22 12.55
C VAL A 44 -20.61 4.68 11.25
N LEU A 45 -21.64 3.96 10.77
CA LEU A 45 -22.35 4.33 9.54
C LEU A 45 -23.02 5.69 9.66
N THR A 46 -23.71 5.97 10.78
CA THR A 46 -24.33 7.27 11.02
C THR A 46 -23.31 8.41 11.10
N SER A 47 -22.13 8.16 11.65
CA SER A 47 -21.02 9.13 11.64
C SER A 47 -20.51 9.41 10.23
N ILE A 48 -20.30 8.38 9.41
CA ILE A 48 -19.87 8.53 8.01
C ILE A 48 -20.89 9.33 7.20
N VAL A 49 -22.18 8.98 7.32
CA VAL A 49 -23.26 9.67 6.61
C VAL A 49 -23.42 11.11 7.11
N GLY A 50 -23.30 11.33 8.42
CA GLY A 50 -23.42 12.65 9.03
C GLY A 50 -22.30 13.63 8.64
N ASP A 51 -21.06 13.14 8.53
CA ASP A 51 -19.93 13.94 8.05
C ASP A 51 -20.06 14.25 6.54
N GLY A 52 -20.63 13.33 5.78
CA GLY A 52 -20.94 13.49 4.37
C GLY A 52 -19.75 13.29 3.42
N PHE A 53 -20.08 13.02 2.16
CA PHE A 53 -19.08 12.71 1.12
C PHE A 53 -18.06 13.84 0.90
N ALA A 54 -18.51 15.09 0.87
CA ALA A 54 -17.66 16.25 0.59
C ALA A 54 -16.54 16.41 1.64
N PHE A 55 -16.84 16.13 2.92
CA PHE A 55 -15.86 16.16 4.01
C PHE A 55 -14.74 15.14 3.79
N PHE A 56 -15.10 13.89 3.53
CA PHE A 56 -14.12 12.83 3.30
C PHE A 56 -13.38 13.03 1.98
N TRP A 57 -14.08 13.43 0.90
CA TRP A 57 -13.44 13.64 -0.40
C TRP A 57 -12.33 14.70 -0.35
N LYS A 58 -12.57 15.80 0.37
CA LYS A 58 -11.56 16.85 0.57
C LYS A 58 -10.27 16.30 1.20
N ALA A 59 -10.38 15.40 2.17
CA ALA A 59 -9.23 14.80 2.84
C ALA A 59 -8.58 13.71 1.97
N PHE A 60 -9.37 12.76 1.50
CA PHE A 60 -8.87 11.63 0.71
C PHE A 60 -8.22 12.06 -0.60
N SER A 61 -8.70 13.13 -1.25
CA SER A 61 -8.08 13.63 -2.47
C SER A 61 -6.64 14.10 -2.27
N VAL A 62 -6.33 14.73 -1.15
CA VAL A 62 -4.95 15.14 -0.81
C VAL A 62 -4.09 13.89 -0.53
N THR A 63 -4.54 13.03 0.38
CA THR A 63 -3.80 11.81 0.74
C THR A 63 -3.58 10.88 -0.46
N LEU A 64 -4.58 10.73 -1.34
CA LEU A 64 -4.44 9.93 -2.57
C LEU A 64 -3.45 10.54 -3.55
N THR A 65 -3.39 11.88 -3.65
CA THR A 65 -2.39 12.56 -4.48
C THR A 65 -0.98 12.32 -3.94
N GLU A 66 -0.79 12.45 -2.63
CA GLU A 66 0.50 12.18 -1.96
C GLU A 66 0.92 10.72 -2.12
N ALA A 67 0.00 9.79 -1.85
CA ALA A 67 0.23 8.36 -2.03
C ALA A 67 0.56 8.02 -3.49
N GLY A 68 -0.17 8.61 -4.46
CA GLY A 68 0.05 8.40 -5.89
C GLY A 68 1.42 8.89 -6.37
N ILE A 69 1.82 10.09 -5.95
CA ILE A 69 3.14 10.65 -6.29
C ILE A 69 4.24 9.81 -5.63
N GLY A 70 4.10 9.47 -4.34
CA GLY A 70 5.04 8.64 -3.61
C GLY A 70 5.13 7.22 -4.19
N PHE A 71 4.01 6.62 -4.54
CA PHE A 71 3.94 5.33 -5.23
C PHE A 71 4.71 5.37 -6.55
N PHE A 72 4.48 6.38 -7.39
CA PHE A 72 5.14 6.50 -8.67
C PHE A 72 6.67 6.62 -8.51
N TRP A 73 7.15 7.59 -7.73
CA TRP A 73 8.58 7.83 -7.58
C TRP A 73 9.29 6.73 -6.80
N GLY A 74 8.69 6.21 -5.73
CA GLY A 74 9.27 5.12 -4.94
C GLY A 74 9.45 3.85 -5.76
N ASN A 75 8.42 3.46 -6.54
CA ASN A 75 8.51 2.30 -7.42
C ASN A 75 9.45 2.53 -8.60
N LEU A 76 9.46 3.73 -9.21
CA LEU A 76 10.37 4.06 -10.30
C LEU A 76 11.83 3.91 -9.87
N ILE A 77 12.20 4.49 -8.73
CA ILE A 77 13.56 4.37 -8.16
C ILE A 77 13.90 2.91 -7.88
N ALA A 78 12.98 2.16 -7.24
CA ALA A 78 13.18 0.75 -6.92
C ALA A 78 13.40 -0.11 -8.19
N LEU A 79 12.59 0.11 -9.23
CA LEU A 79 12.68 -0.60 -10.50
C LEU A 79 13.99 -0.29 -11.24
N VAL A 80 14.38 1.00 -11.30
CA VAL A 80 15.62 1.43 -11.94
C VAL A 80 16.85 0.85 -11.23
N LEU A 81 16.89 0.91 -9.89
CA LEU A 81 17.97 0.34 -9.11
C LEU A 81 18.04 -1.19 -9.24
N SER A 82 16.90 -1.86 -9.26
CA SER A 82 16.84 -3.31 -9.47
C SER A 82 17.28 -3.70 -10.88
N ALA A 83 16.92 -2.91 -11.90
CA ALA A 83 17.40 -3.12 -13.26
C ALA A 83 18.92 -2.87 -13.38
N PHE A 84 19.47 -1.93 -12.65
CA PHE A 84 20.91 -1.67 -12.61
C PHE A 84 21.71 -2.87 -12.10
N VAL A 85 21.17 -3.65 -11.16
CA VAL A 85 21.79 -4.90 -10.66
C VAL A 85 22.06 -5.90 -11.78
N LEU A 86 21.26 -5.92 -12.85
CA LEU A 86 21.51 -6.82 -14.00
C LEU A 86 22.76 -6.44 -14.79
N VAL A 87 23.09 -5.15 -14.83
CA VAL A 87 24.30 -4.64 -15.48
C VAL A 87 25.52 -4.83 -14.55
N VAL A 88 25.30 -4.63 -13.25
CA VAL A 88 26.36 -4.74 -12.21
C VAL A 88 25.91 -5.74 -11.14
N PRO A 89 26.06 -7.07 -11.36
CA PRO A 89 25.58 -8.08 -10.43
C PRO A 89 26.15 -7.97 -9.00
N LYS A 90 27.35 -7.39 -8.86
CA LYS A 90 27.97 -7.14 -7.55
C LYS A 90 27.19 -6.12 -6.70
N ALA A 91 26.38 -5.27 -7.32
CA ALA A 91 25.55 -4.29 -6.62
C ALA A 91 24.30 -4.91 -5.95
N GLU A 92 23.96 -6.17 -6.26
CA GLU A 92 22.77 -6.83 -5.71
C GLU A 92 22.79 -6.90 -4.19
N GLY A 93 23.91 -7.32 -3.61
CA GLY A 93 24.03 -7.41 -2.14
C GLY A 93 23.85 -6.06 -1.46
N VAL A 94 24.43 -5.01 -2.04
CA VAL A 94 24.33 -3.64 -1.52
C VAL A 94 22.89 -3.13 -1.63
N LEU A 95 22.25 -3.30 -2.80
CA LEU A 95 20.85 -2.86 -2.99
C LEU A 95 19.88 -3.61 -2.06
N SER A 96 20.06 -4.91 -1.92
CA SER A 96 19.25 -5.73 -1.01
C SER A 96 19.41 -5.29 0.44
N GLN A 97 20.64 -4.98 0.87
CA GLN A 97 20.89 -4.46 2.22
C GLN A 97 20.27 -3.08 2.43
N ILE A 98 20.40 -2.16 1.48
CA ILE A 98 19.74 -0.84 1.54
C ILE A 98 18.23 -1.02 1.68
N ALA A 99 17.62 -1.89 0.86
CA ALA A 99 16.20 -2.16 0.92
C ALA A 99 15.78 -2.73 2.29
N VAL A 100 16.55 -3.67 2.85
CA VAL A 100 16.28 -4.22 4.20
C VAL A 100 16.41 -3.13 5.27
N ILE A 101 17.46 -2.30 5.22
CA ILE A 101 17.66 -1.21 6.19
C ILE A 101 16.48 -0.24 6.14
N THR A 102 16.04 0.17 4.94
CA THR A 102 14.89 1.07 4.80
C THR A 102 13.60 0.49 5.35
N TYR A 103 13.44 -0.83 5.30
CA TYR A 103 12.28 -1.52 5.87
C TYR A 103 12.38 -1.68 7.39
N CYS A 104 13.58 -1.93 7.92
CA CYS A 104 13.80 -2.13 9.36
C CYS A 104 13.75 -0.84 10.17
N VAL A 105 14.04 0.32 9.55
CA VAL A 105 13.97 1.60 10.26
C VAL A 105 12.50 1.97 10.52
N PRO A 106 12.12 2.26 11.78
CA PRO A 106 10.75 2.65 12.09
C PRO A 106 10.35 3.92 11.31
N ILE A 107 9.35 3.80 10.44
CA ILE A 107 8.90 4.89 9.56
C ILE A 107 8.50 6.15 10.33
N VAL A 108 8.00 5.96 11.56
CA VAL A 108 7.67 7.05 12.52
C VAL A 108 8.89 7.91 12.83
N SER A 109 10.04 7.27 13.09
CA SER A 109 11.30 7.97 13.37
C SER A 109 11.81 8.71 12.14
N VAL A 110 11.71 8.07 10.97
CA VAL A 110 12.04 8.71 9.68
C VAL A 110 11.16 9.94 9.45
N GLY A 111 9.85 9.81 9.66
CA GLY A 111 8.89 10.92 9.50
C GLY A 111 9.25 12.14 10.33
N SER A 112 9.66 11.93 11.56
CA SER A 112 10.07 13.01 12.48
C SER A 112 11.34 13.74 12.01
N ILE A 113 12.24 13.06 11.31
CA ILE A 113 13.44 13.68 10.72
C ILE A 113 13.08 14.39 9.42
N VAL A 114 12.31 13.73 8.57
CA VAL A 114 11.96 14.23 7.23
C VAL A 114 11.13 15.51 7.32
N ILE A 115 10.23 15.64 8.31
CA ILE A 115 9.46 16.88 8.50
C ILE A 115 10.35 18.09 8.85
N ILE A 116 11.45 17.86 9.55
CA ILE A 116 12.42 18.92 9.86
C ILE A 116 13.17 19.37 8.61
N ILE A 117 13.47 18.42 7.70
CA ILE A 117 14.26 18.68 6.49
C ILE A 117 13.38 19.23 5.34
N LEU A 118 12.26 18.57 5.06
CA LEU A 118 11.40 18.88 3.91
C LEU A 118 10.25 19.83 4.26
N GLY A 119 9.88 19.92 5.53
CA GLY A 119 8.72 20.68 5.99
C GLY A 119 7.38 19.97 5.71
N GLY A 120 6.31 20.62 6.13
CA GLY A 120 4.93 20.22 5.84
C GLY A 120 4.43 20.78 4.50
N SER A 121 3.09 20.80 4.34
CA SER A 121 2.47 21.46 3.18
C SER A 121 2.70 22.98 3.24
N LYS A 122 2.99 23.59 2.09
CA LYS A 122 3.22 25.03 1.98
C LYS A 122 1.91 25.84 2.00
N THR A 123 0.82 25.21 1.62
CA THR A 123 -0.52 25.84 1.56
C THR A 123 -1.57 24.81 1.99
N PRO A 124 -2.66 25.25 2.65
CA PRO A 124 -3.75 24.36 3.03
C PRO A 124 -4.30 23.58 1.83
N GLY A 125 -4.36 22.26 1.92
CA GLY A 125 -4.84 21.39 0.86
C GLY A 125 -3.82 21.04 -0.23
N ALA A 126 -2.60 21.56 -0.17
CA ALA A 126 -1.52 21.12 -1.07
C ALA A 126 -0.83 19.85 -0.52
N PRO A 127 -0.35 18.96 -1.40
CA PRO A 127 0.41 17.79 -1.00
C PRO A 127 1.69 18.13 -0.23
N SER A 128 1.99 17.34 0.79
CA SER A 128 3.18 17.48 1.62
C SER A 128 4.35 16.70 1.06
N ALA A 129 5.52 17.33 0.99
CA ALA A 129 6.75 16.64 0.61
C ALA A 129 7.10 15.49 1.57
N THR A 130 6.84 15.67 2.86
CA THR A 130 7.04 14.62 3.87
C THR A 130 6.14 13.41 3.64
N ALA A 131 4.84 13.62 3.36
CA ALA A 131 3.91 12.54 3.09
C ALA A 131 4.27 11.78 1.80
N ILE A 132 4.64 12.51 0.73
CA ILE A 132 5.11 11.91 -0.52
C ILE A 132 6.38 11.08 -0.29
N PHE A 133 7.34 11.61 0.49
CA PHE A 133 8.57 10.89 0.78
C PHE A 133 8.33 9.59 1.57
N LEU A 134 7.48 9.64 2.62
CA LEU A 134 7.16 8.45 3.39
C LEU A 134 6.36 7.42 2.58
N ALA A 135 5.47 7.87 1.71
CA ALA A 135 4.79 6.99 0.77
C ALA A 135 5.79 6.30 -0.17
N ALA A 136 6.76 7.04 -0.73
CA ALA A 136 7.81 6.49 -1.59
C ALA A 136 8.71 5.49 -0.84
N LEU A 137 9.10 5.80 0.41
CA LEU A 137 9.90 4.92 1.24
C LEU A 137 9.17 3.61 1.57
N SER A 138 7.85 3.68 1.82
CA SER A 138 7.02 2.52 2.18
C SER A 138 6.94 1.47 1.07
N VAL A 139 7.05 1.87 -0.20
CA VAL A 139 6.97 0.95 -1.34
C VAL A 139 8.32 0.40 -1.77
N PHE A 140 9.41 1.08 -1.40
CA PHE A 140 10.74 0.82 -1.92
C PHE A 140 11.20 -0.63 -1.70
N PHE A 141 11.16 -1.10 -0.45
CA PHE A 141 11.59 -2.46 -0.10
C PHE A 141 10.84 -3.54 -0.88
N THR A 142 9.52 -3.49 -0.85
CA THR A 142 8.66 -4.49 -1.48
C THR A 142 8.92 -4.57 -2.98
N THR A 143 9.10 -3.42 -3.62
CA THR A 143 9.35 -3.36 -5.07
C THR A 143 10.77 -3.79 -5.44
N VAL A 144 11.79 -3.42 -4.67
CA VAL A 144 13.16 -3.92 -4.89
C VAL A 144 13.18 -5.45 -4.78
N VAL A 145 12.67 -6.00 -3.68
CA VAL A 145 12.68 -7.45 -3.44
C VAL A 145 11.89 -8.21 -4.51
N GLY A 146 10.66 -7.75 -4.80
CA GLY A 146 9.82 -8.40 -5.82
C GLY A 146 10.44 -8.33 -7.22
N THR A 147 11.10 -7.21 -7.57
CA THR A 147 11.77 -7.05 -8.85
C THR A 147 13.00 -7.95 -8.95
N LEU A 148 13.87 -7.98 -7.92
CA LEU A 148 15.06 -8.84 -7.92
C LEU A 148 14.70 -10.32 -7.98
N LEU A 149 13.68 -10.76 -7.23
CA LEU A 149 13.16 -12.13 -7.33
C LEU A 149 12.65 -12.44 -8.74
N GLY A 150 11.89 -11.52 -9.32
CA GLY A 150 11.37 -11.66 -10.68
C GLY A 150 12.46 -11.77 -11.73
N LEU A 151 13.48 -10.93 -11.66
CA LEU A 151 14.59 -10.92 -12.62
C LEU A 151 15.46 -12.21 -12.55
N LYS A 152 15.42 -12.92 -11.42
CA LYS A 152 16.07 -14.22 -11.23
C LYS A 152 15.19 -15.40 -11.63
N ALA A 153 13.89 -15.20 -11.80
CA ALA A 153 12.94 -16.25 -12.16
C ALA A 153 13.07 -16.72 -13.62
N ALA A 154 13.90 -16.05 -14.43
CA ALA A 154 14.14 -16.43 -15.81
C ALA A 154 14.80 -17.83 -15.91
N ASP A 155 14.21 -18.72 -16.70
CA ASP A 155 14.73 -20.06 -16.94
C ASP A 155 16.11 -20.01 -17.61
N ARG A 156 17.04 -20.85 -17.14
CA ARG A 156 18.41 -20.94 -17.67
C ARG A 156 18.42 -21.40 -19.12
N ALA A 157 17.60 -22.37 -19.49
CA ALA A 157 17.52 -22.86 -20.87
C ALA A 157 17.16 -21.74 -21.85
N SER A 158 16.14 -20.93 -21.49
CA SER A 158 15.76 -19.76 -22.30
C SER A 158 16.86 -18.70 -22.41
N LEU A 159 17.71 -18.55 -21.39
CA LEU A 159 18.87 -17.63 -21.44
C LEU A 159 19.97 -18.19 -22.32
N ASP A 160 20.22 -19.50 -22.26
CA ASP A 160 21.23 -20.19 -23.05
C ASP A 160 20.83 -20.19 -24.53
N ASP A 161 19.55 -20.41 -24.85
CA ASP A 161 19.03 -20.29 -26.22
C ASP A 161 19.38 -18.95 -26.85
N VAL A 162 19.12 -17.82 -26.12
CA VAL A 162 19.46 -16.50 -26.63
C VAL A 162 20.95 -16.37 -26.89
N THR A 163 21.81 -17.02 -26.09
CA THR A 163 23.26 -16.99 -26.28
C THR A 163 23.69 -17.81 -27.51
N VAL A 164 23.11 -19.00 -27.70
CA VAL A 164 23.37 -19.86 -28.85
C VAL A 164 23.02 -19.16 -30.17
N TYR A 165 21.95 -18.37 -30.18
CA TYR A 165 21.58 -17.54 -31.35
C TYR A 165 22.34 -16.22 -31.44
N GLY A 166 23.45 -16.05 -30.71
CA GLY A 166 24.32 -14.86 -30.78
C GLY A 166 23.76 -13.63 -30.07
N GLY A 167 22.74 -13.79 -29.22
CA GLY A 167 22.17 -12.69 -28.45
C GLY A 167 23.09 -12.21 -27.32
N SER A 168 23.16 -10.89 -27.15
CA SER A 168 23.92 -10.27 -26.06
C SER A 168 23.21 -10.37 -24.70
N LYS A 169 23.91 -10.03 -23.60
CA LYS A 169 23.32 -9.92 -22.25
C LYS A 169 22.15 -8.92 -22.22
N PHE A 170 22.18 -7.89 -23.04
CA PHE A 170 21.08 -6.93 -23.16
C PHE A 170 19.85 -7.56 -23.85
N THR A 171 20.10 -8.44 -24.84
CA THR A 171 19.02 -9.20 -25.50
C THR A 171 18.38 -10.18 -24.53
N GLN A 172 19.18 -10.90 -23.73
CA GLN A 172 18.67 -11.76 -22.63
C GLN A 172 17.82 -10.98 -21.64
N LEU A 173 18.30 -9.79 -21.22
CA LEU A 173 17.56 -8.92 -20.31
C LEU A 173 16.19 -8.56 -20.88
N ARG A 174 16.16 -7.98 -22.09
CA ARG A 174 14.93 -7.44 -22.68
C ARG A 174 13.93 -8.51 -23.09
N LYS A 175 14.40 -9.63 -23.66
CA LYS A 175 13.52 -10.65 -24.25
C LYS A 175 13.15 -11.79 -23.29
N VAL A 176 13.93 -12.02 -22.24
CA VAL A 176 13.70 -13.15 -21.33
C VAL A 176 13.48 -12.66 -19.90
N ARG A 177 14.47 -11.97 -19.29
CA ARG A 177 14.42 -11.63 -17.86
C ARG A 177 13.30 -10.67 -17.51
N VAL A 178 13.09 -9.61 -18.31
CA VAL A 178 12.02 -8.63 -18.04
C VAL A 178 10.64 -9.28 -18.17
N ILE A 179 10.44 -10.12 -19.18
CA ILE A 179 9.17 -10.82 -19.41
C ILE A 179 8.91 -11.81 -18.26
N ALA A 180 9.92 -12.59 -17.86
CA ALA A 180 9.83 -13.51 -16.74
C ALA A 180 9.62 -12.79 -15.39
N ALA A 181 10.17 -11.56 -15.24
CA ALA A 181 10.05 -10.76 -14.02
C ALA A 181 8.68 -10.09 -13.87
N LEU A 182 7.98 -9.87 -14.97
CA LEU A 182 6.76 -9.04 -15.01
C LEU A 182 5.69 -9.47 -14.00
N PRO A 183 5.37 -10.77 -13.83
CA PRO A 183 4.39 -11.22 -12.82
C PRO A 183 4.79 -10.84 -11.39
N ASN A 184 6.06 -11.01 -11.03
CA ASN A 184 6.57 -10.67 -9.70
C ASN A 184 6.58 -9.15 -9.47
N ILE A 185 6.97 -8.37 -10.49
CA ILE A 185 6.94 -6.90 -10.45
C ILE A 185 5.50 -6.42 -10.23
N LEU A 186 4.54 -6.94 -10.99
CA LEU A 186 3.13 -6.56 -10.88
C LEU A 186 2.55 -6.94 -9.52
N SER A 187 2.91 -8.10 -8.99
CA SER A 187 2.53 -8.51 -7.62
C SER A 187 3.13 -7.59 -6.56
N ALA A 188 4.39 -7.19 -6.70
CA ALA A 188 5.04 -6.24 -5.81
C ALA A 188 4.37 -4.85 -5.87
N LEU A 189 4.07 -4.35 -7.07
CA LEU A 189 3.34 -3.08 -7.26
C LEU A 189 1.94 -3.14 -6.66
N GLN A 190 1.26 -4.27 -6.76
CA GLN A 190 -0.06 -4.46 -6.16
C GLN A 190 -0.01 -4.36 -4.62
N ILE A 191 0.99 -4.98 -3.99
CA ILE A 191 1.22 -4.89 -2.55
C ILE A 191 1.70 -3.49 -2.15
N ALA A 192 2.42 -2.79 -3.01
CA ALA A 192 2.91 -1.44 -2.77
C ALA A 192 1.80 -0.38 -2.68
N VAL A 193 0.60 -0.61 -3.27
CA VAL A 193 -0.51 0.36 -3.23
C VAL A 193 -0.96 0.69 -1.80
N PRO A 194 -1.40 -0.28 -0.98
CA PRO A 194 -1.78 0.02 0.40
C PRO A 194 -0.59 0.51 1.24
N ALA A 195 0.64 0.09 0.93
CA ALA A 195 1.83 0.58 1.62
C ALA A 195 2.09 2.08 1.35
N ALA A 196 1.94 2.54 0.09
CA ALA A 196 2.05 3.95 -0.26
C ALA A 196 0.98 4.80 0.45
N PHE A 197 -0.26 4.31 0.47
CA PHE A 197 -1.36 5.01 1.13
C PHE A 197 -1.13 5.14 2.64
N LEU A 198 -0.69 4.05 3.29
CA LEU A 198 -0.30 4.08 4.71
C LEU A 198 0.85 5.05 4.96
N GLY A 199 1.88 5.03 4.10
CA GLY A 199 3.02 5.95 4.20
C GLY A 199 2.62 7.40 4.08
N ALA A 200 1.69 7.74 3.18
CA ALA A 200 1.13 9.09 3.06
C ALA A 200 0.40 9.51 4.34
N ILE A 201 -0.52 8.69 4.87
CA ILE A 201 -1.24 8.97 6.11
C ILE A 201 -0.28 9.19 7.29
N LEU A 202 0.77 8.36 7.41
CA LEU A 202 1.77 8.55 8.45
C LEU A 202 2.55 9.85 8.27
N GLY A 203 2.87 10.22 7.03
CA GLY A 203 3.51 11.50 6.73
C GLY A 203 2.65 12.70 7.08
N GLU A 204 1.35 12.63 6.83
CA GLU A 204 0.38 13.63 7.23
C GLU A 204 0.22 13.72 8.77
N TYR A 205 0.17 12.55 9.42
CA TYR A 205 0.04 12.46 10.88
C TYR A 205 1.16 13.19 11.61
N PHE A 206 2.40 13.03 11.16
CA PHE A 206 3.57 13.69 11.74
C PHE A 206 3.82 15.10 11.18
N GLY A 207 3.35 15.36 9.97
CA GLY A 207 3.66 16.57 9.20
C GLY A 207 2.93 17.82 9.63
N LYS A 208 2.05 17.78 10.64
CA LYS A 208 1.21 18.91 11.08
C LYS A 208 0.51 19.59 9.89
N ILE A 209 -0.05 18.80 9.01
CA ILE A 209 -0.73 19.25 7.79
C ILE A 209 -2.18 19.59 8.15
N GLU A 210 -2.75 20.60 7.51
CA GLU A 210 -4.12 21.03 7.82
C GLU A 210 -5.20 20.20 7.09
N THR A 211 -4.85 19.56 5.98
CA THR A 211 -5.82 18.83 5.14
C THR A 211 -5.28 17.47 4.74
N GLY A 212 -6.02 16.43 5.00
CA GLY A 212 -5.68 15.04 4.69
C GLY A 212 -6.40 14.09 5.64
N VAL A 213 -6.22 12.80 5.45
CA VAL A 213 -6.79 11.75 6.32
C VAL A 213 -6.12 11.75 7.69
N GLY A 214 -4.79 11.94 7.72
CA GLY A 214 -4.00 12.00 8.96
C GLY A 214 -4.49 13.07 9.95
N PRO A 215 -4.63 14.34 9.54
CA PRO A 215 -5.18 15.40 10.39
C PRO A 215 -6.57 15.11 10.94
N ILE A 216 -7.48 14.56 10.12
CA ILE A 216 -8.83 14.21 10.57
C ILE A 216 -8.76 13.08 11.60
N LEU A 217 -7.88 12.09 11.38
CA LEU A 217 -7.66 10.99 12.32
C LEU A 217 -7.17 11.52 13.68
N VAL A 218 -6.18 12.43 13.66
CA VAL A 218 -5.67 13.08 14.88
C VAL A 218 -6.77 13.87 15.60
N ALA A 219 -7.54 14.68 14.87
CA ALA A 219 -8.62 15.47 15.44
C ALA A 219 -9.72 14.58 16.07
N ALA A 220 -10.09 13.48 15.38
CA ALA A 220 -11.06 12.53 15.91
C ALA A 220 -10.54 11.79 17.15
N GLN A 221 -9.24 11.49 17.21
CA GLN A 221 -8.58 10.86 18.34
C GLN A 221 -8.54 11.80 19.55
N VAL A 222 -8.14 13.06 19.36
CA VAL A 222 -8.05 14.06 20.44
C VAL A 222 -9.44 14.37 21.00
N THR A 223 -10.47 14.39 20.17
CA THR A 223 -11.86 14.63 20.60
C THR A 223 -12.56 13.37 21.10
N LEU A 224 -11.85 12.22 21.17
CA LEU A 224 -12.41 10.92 21.56
C LEU A 224 -13.65 10.52 20.74
N ASN A 225 -13.70 10.95 19.49
CA ASN A 225 -14.80 10.60 18.57
C ASN A 225 -14.55 9.21 17.96
N SER A 226 -14.78 8.16 18.75
CA SER A 226 -14.55 6.77 18.33
C SER A 226 -15.31 6.40 17.04
N PRO A 227 -16.59 6.78 16.83
CA PRO A 227 -17.29 6.45 15.58
C PRO A 227 -16.59 7.01 14.34
N ARG A 228 -16.05 8.23 14.40
CA ARG A 228 -15.31 8.84 13.28
C ARG A 228 -13.97 8.14 13.03
N VAL A 229 -13.21 7.78 14.09
CA VAL A 229 -11.96 7.04 13.97
C VAL A 229 -12.19 5.69 13.26
N TRP A 230 -13.20 4.95 13.69
CA TRP A 230 -13.56 3.67 13.07
C TRP A 230 -14.12 3.84 11.64
N GLY A 231 -14.85 4.92 11.40
CA GLY A 231 -15.32 5.28 10.06
C GLY A 231 -14.17 5.54 9.10
N LEU A 232 -13.16 6.33 9.53
CA LEU A 232 -11.95 6.57 8.75
C LEU A 232 -11.17 5.28 8.51
N PHE A 233 -11.03 4.41 9.52
CA PHE A 233 -10.39 3.11 9.36
C PHE A 233 -11.06 2.27 8.25
N LEU A 234 -12.40 2.17 8.26
CA LEU A 234 -13.13 1.42 7.24
C LEU A 234 -12.99 2.04 5.85
N LEU A 235 -13.05 3.38 5.75
CA LEU A 235 -12.89 4.08 4.48
C LEU A 235 -11.45 3.93 3.94
N CYS A 236 -10.44 4.01 4.79
CA CYS A 236 -9.06 3.76 4.42
C CYS A 236 -8.84 2.32 3.92
N ALA A 237 -9.43 1.33 4.61
CA ALA A 237 -9.38 -0.06 4.19
C ALA A 237 -10.05 -0.25 2.82
N LEU A 238 -11.22 0.36 2.62
CA LEU A 238 -11.95 0.30 1.34
C LEU A 238 -11.12 0.90 0.19
N VAL A 239 -10.56 2.09 0.39
CA VAL A 239 -9.70 2.77 -0.61
C VAL A 239 -8.47 1.93 -0.94
N SER A 240 -7.83 1.36 0.07
CA SER A 240 -6.67 0.46 -0.12
C SER A 240 -7.04 -0.80 -0.91
N ILE A 241 -8.17 -1.43 -0.61
CA ILE A 241 -8.66 -2.62 -1.33
C ILE A 241 -9.00 -2.27 -2.78
N ILE A 242 -9.63 -1.12 -3.02
CA ILE A 242 -9.94 -0.66 -4.38
C ILE A 242 -8.64 -0.47 -5.17
N GLY A 243 -7.67 0.27 -4.63
CA GLY A 243 -6.39 0.49 -5.29
C GLY A 243 -5.62 -0.81 -5.56
N TYR A 244 -5.55 -1.70 -4.56
CA TYR A 244 -4.97 -3.04 -4.69
C TYR A 244 -5.63 -3.84 -5.82
N THR A 245 -6.96 -3.80 -5.89
CA THR A 245 -7.73 -4.54 -6.90
C THR A 245 -7.51 -3.97 -8.29
N ILE A 246 -7.49 -2.63 -8.43
CA ILE A 246 -7.23 -1.95 -9.72
C ILE A 246 -5.86 -2.37 -10.27
N VAL A 247 -4.79 -2.27 -9.45
CA VAL A 247 -3.45 -2.68 -9.89
C VAL A 247 -3.38 -4.17 -10.20
N GLY A 248 -4.08 -5.02 -9.43
CA GLY A 248 -4.19 -6.45 -9.71
C GLY A 248 -4.90 -6.75 -11.03
N LEU A 249 -5.96 -6.01 -11.39
CA LEU A 249 -6.63 -6.13 -12.68
C LEU A 249 -5.73 -5.68 -13.83
N ILE A 250 -5.03 -4.54 -13.67
CA ILE A 250 -4.02 -4.09 -14.65
C ILE A 250 -2.94 -5.17 -14.82
N GLY A 251 -2.48 -5.78 -13.73
CA GLY A 251 -1.50 -6.87 -13.76
C GLY A 251 -1.97 -8.07 -14.61
N ARG A 252 -3.23 -8.47 -14.49
CA ARG A 252 -3.82 -9.54 -15.31
C ARG A 252 -3.91 -9.20 -16.78
N LEU A 253 -4.13 -7.93 -17.10
CA LEU A 253 -4.17 -7.46 -18.50
C LEU A 253 -2.78 -7.38 -19.13
N VAL A 254 -1.78 -6.96 -18.35
CA VAL A 254 -0.39 -6.78 -18.81
C VAL A 254 0.36 -8.11 -18.91
N ALA A 255 0.10 -9.05 -18.00
CA ALA A 255 0.77 -10.37 -17.97
C ALA A 255 -0.26 -11.52 -17.92
N PRO A 256 -1.08 -11.71 -18.98
CA PRO A 256 -2.13 -12.73 -18.99
C PRO A 256 -1.59 -14.16 -18.87
N TRP A 257 -0.34 -14.40 -19.28
CA TRP A 257 0.33 -15.70 -19.14
C TRP A 257 0.64 -16.08 -17.68
N SER A 258 0.69 -15.11 -16.77
CA SER A 258 0.97 -15.37 -15.34
C SER A 258 -0.23 -15.96 -14.60
N THR A 259 -1.43 -15.79 -15.15
CA THR A 259 -2.68 -16.32 -14.58
C THR A 259 -3.03 -17.72 -15.13
N GLY A 260 -2.09 -18.36 -15.85
CA GLY A 260 -2.25 -19.70 -16.38
C GLY A 260 -2.69 -20.65 -15.28
N ARG A 261 -3.94 -21.09 -15.37
CA ARG A 261 -4.46 -22.24 -14.63
C ARG A 261 -3.50 -23.39 -14.87
N ALA A 262 -2.84 -23.87 -13.83
CA ALA A 262 -2.37 -25.23 -13.82
C ALA A 262 -3.62 -26.10 -14.02
N ASN A 263 -3.81 -26.56 -15.27
CA ASN A 263 -4.75 -27.63 -15.57
C ASN A 263 -4.18 -28.94 -15.03
#